data_793941dd2bfb6554ae8f5a80ddf66e8e
#
_entry.id   793941dd2bfb6554ae8f5a80ddf66e8e
#
_cell.length_a   1.000
_cell.length_b   1.000
_cell.length_c   1.000
_cell.angle_alpha   90.00
_cell.angle_beta   90.00
_cell.angle_gamma   90.00
#
_symmetry.space_group_name_H-M   'P 1'
#
loop_
_entity.id
_entity.type
_entity.pdbx_description
1 polymer ?
#
loop_
_entity_poly.entity_id
_entity_poly.type
_entity_poly.pdbx_seq_one_letter_code
_entity_poly.pdbx_strand_id
1 'polypeptide(L)'
;CSILDIRVFGQLGKPEIVRLDETSGEVTLFINKTDDYPWSEVKVESIALSAYAGSDLGEDAGLDFYNPQRKAVITVTSQTGKSVEWTVILKPYEAFYAGVWKVIDAKIYVDQNISGCGTGSWATPMGGAEFGLFFTPELDNIITIDMNTEMVDGKFTGTITNDAGADGAWGEFKGVWPGEYPEDAPLDMTARLRHLLPVGESSWILDLTTNEMKITNRNITSTMTFETD
;
A
#
# COMPACT_ATOMS: atom_id res chain seq x y z
N CYS A 1 6.65 -32.17 5.26
CA CYS A 1 7.73 -31.19 5.12
C CYS A 1 7.23 -29.98 4.31
N SER A 2 7.51 -28.80 4.80
CA SER A 2 6.97 -27.57 4.23
C SER A 2 7.99 -26.44 4.32
N ILE A 3 7.93 -25.52 3.38
CA ILE A 3 8.52 -24.20 3.51
C ILE A 3 7.58 -23.40 4.43
N LEU A 4 8.13 -22.76 5.46
CA LEU A 4 7.40 -21.90 6.40
C LEU A 4 7.65 -20.43 6.12
N ASP A 5 8.84 -20.11 5.59
CA ASP A 5 9.23 -18.79 5.14
C ASP A 5 10.39 -18.91 4.16
N ILE A 6 10.52 -17.95 3.25
CA ILE A 6 11.64 -17.82 2.33
C ILE A 6 11.85 -16.37 1.97
N ARG A 7 13.13 -15.97 1.86
CA ARG A 7 13.52 -14.67 1.35
C ARG A 7 14.52 -14.80 0.23
N VAL A 8 14.30 -14.00 -0.80
CA VAL A 8 15.21 -13.90 -1.94
C VAL A 8 15.62 -12.46 -2.17
N PHE A 9 16.70 -12.27 -2.91
CA PHE A 9 17.17 -10.93 -3.28
C PHE A 9 16.07 -10.08 -3.94
N GLY A 10 15.90 -8.86 -3.43
CA GLY A 10 14.89 -7.91 -3.92
C GLY A 10 13.45 -8.27 -3.58
N GLN A 11 13.21 -9.22 -2.67
CA GLN A 11 11.86 -9.60 -2.26
C GLN A 11 11.15 -8.48 -1.50
N LEU A 12 9.87 -8.34 -1.78
CA LEU A 12 8.95 -7.40 -1.19
C LEU A 12 7.92 -8.15 -0.34
N GLY A 13 7.70 -7.67 0.87
CA GLY A 13 6.69 -8.24 1.76
C GLY A 13 6.99 -9.69 2.19
N LYS A 14 5.95 -10.41 2.55
CA LYS A 14 6.02 -11.82 2.97
C LYS A 14 5.70 -12.74 1.79
N PRO A 15 6.24 -13.97 1.80
CA PRO A 15 5.85 -14.97 0.82
C PRO A 15 4.39 -15.40 1.01
N GLU A 16 3.71 -15.64 -0.10
CA GLU A 16 2.43 -16.36 -0.12
C GLU A 16 2.74 -17.84 -0.30
N ILE A 17 2.47 -18.66 0.74
CA ILE A 17 2.82 -20.08 0.76
C ILE A 17 1.56 -20.92 0.80
N VAL A 18 1.36 -21.76 -0.22
CA VAL A 18 0.18 -22.60 -0.36
C VAL A 18 0.61 -24.05 -0.55
N ARG A 19 0.09 -24.94 0.28
CA ARG A 19 0.20 -26.38 0.07
C ARG A 19 -0.88 -26.82 -0.91
N LEU A 20 -0.47 -27.39 -2.06
CA LEU A 20 -1.43 -27.80 -3.10
C LEU A 20 -1.94 -29.23 -2.84
N ASP A 21 -1.01 -30.16 -2.51
CA ASP A 21 -1.34 -31.55 -2.19
C ASP A 21 -0.27 -32.19 -1.28
N GLU A 22 -0.23 -33.53 -1.17
CA GLU A 22 0.74 -34.23 -0.33
C GLU A 22 2.18 -34.14 -0.85
N THR A 23 2.37 -33.89 -2.14
CA THR A 23 3.66 -33.95 -2.85
C THR A 23 4.08 -32.60 -3.44
N SER A 24 3.20 -31.61 -3.46
CA SER A 24 3.45 -30.32 -4.09
C SER A 24 2.98 -29.13 -3.26
N GLY A 25 3.66 -28.00 -3.45
CA GLY A 25 3.29 -26.69 -2.91
C GLY A 25 3.74 -25.56 -3.82
N GLU A 26 3.24 -24.37 -3.56
CA GLU A 26 3.57 -23.17 -4.30
C GLU A 26 3.96 -22.04 -3.34
N VAL A 27 4.96 -21.28 -3.72
CA VAL A 27 5.39 -20.07 -3.03
C VAL A 27 5.40 -18.94 -4.04
N THR A 28 4.56 -17.92 -3.84
CA THR A 28 4.60 -16.69 -4.63
C THR A 28 5.35 -15.61 -3.87
N LEU A 29 6.31 -15.00 -4.54
CA LEU A 29 7.13 -13.90 -4.05
C LEU A 29 6.97 -12.70 -4.97
N PHE A 30 6.75 -11.53 -4.39
CA PHE A 30 6.84 -10.29 -5.12
C PHE A 30 8.24 -9.70 -4.99
N ILE A 31 8.75 -9.16 -6.08
CA ILE A 31 10.10 -8.57 -6.13
C ILE A 31 10.06 -7.15 -6.69
N ASN A 32 10.97 -6.31 -6.21
CA ASN A 32 11.31 -5.06 -6.89
C ASN A 32 12.22 -5.39 -8.08
N LYS A 33 11.63 -5.38 -9.27
CA LYS A 33 12.37 -5.66 -10.50
C LYS A 33 13.14 -4.42 -10.94
N THR A 34 14.47 -4.49 -10.90
CA THR A 34 15.37 -3.54 -11.58
C THR A 34 15.71 -4.05 -12.97
N ASP A 35 16.26 -3.19 -13.84
CA ASP A 35 16.61 -3.56 -15.23
C ASP A 35 17.66 -4.68 -15.28
N ASP A 36 18.55 -4.72 -14.30
CA ASP A 36 19.65 -5.71 -14.15
C ASP A 36 19.35 -6.77 -13.07
N TYR A 37 18.07 -7.06 -12.82
CA TYR A 37 17.68 -8.09 -11.87
C TYR A 37 18.27 -9.47 -12.28
N PRO A 38 18.96 -10.20 -11.38
CA PRO A 38 19.75 -11.38 -11.71
C PRO A 38 18.90 -12.65 -11.87
N TRP A 39 18.01 -12.68 -12.86
CA TRP A 39 17.04 -13.76 -13.08
C TRP A 39 17.63 -15.17 -13.14
N SER A 40 18.85 -15.33 -13.62
CA SER A 40 19.51 -16.65 -13.74
C SER A 40 20.12 -17.16 -12.45
N GLU A 41 20.28 -16.27 -11.45
CA GLU A 41 20.95 -16.63 -10.18
C GLU A 41 20.42 -15.73 -9.05
N VAL A 42 19.12 -15.85 -8.76
CA VAL A 42 18.50 -15.07 -7.69
C VAL A 42 18.90 -15.69 -6.35
N LYS A 43 19.66 -14.94 -5.56
CA LYS A 43 20.17 -15.38 -4.26
C LYS A 43 19.04 -15.66 -3.27
N VAL A 44 19.04 -16.81 -2.63
CA VAL A 44 18.20 -17.11 -1.48
C VAL A 44 18.89 -16.58 -0.23
N GLU A 45 18.28 -15.59 0.41
CA GLU A 45 18.84 -14.93 1.62
C GLU A 45 18.53 -15.74 2.88
N SER A 46 17.37 -16.38 2.93
CA SER A 46 16.98 -17.27 4.02
C SER A 46 15.85 -18.21 3.60
N ILE A 47 15.79 -19.37 4.24
CA ILE A 47 14.66 -20.31 4.13
C ILE A 47 14.38 -20.90 5.50
N ALA A 48 13.11 -20.91 5.91
CA ALA A 48 12.64 -21.60 7.10
C ALA A 48 11.78 -22.80 6.71
N LEU A 49 12.12 -23.96 7.24
CA LEU A 49 11.45 -25.22 6.97
C LEU A 49 10.71 -25.76 8.20
N SER A 50 9.75 -26.64 7.98
CA SER A 50 9.13 -27.40 9.07
C SER A 50 10.17 -28.21 9.83
N ALA A 51 9.89 -28.53 11.11
CA ALA A 51 10.80 -29.25 11.97
C ALA A 51 11.32 -30.55 11.32
N TYR A 52 12.62 -30.78 11.42
CA TYR A 52 13.33 -31.94 10.89
C TYR A 52 13.25 -32.14 9.36
N ALA A 53 12.91 -31.08 8.60
CA ALA A 53 12.97 -31.08 7.15
C ALA A 53 14.29 -30.45 6.67
N GLY A 54 14.79 -30.92 5.54
CA GLY A 54 15.89 -30.35 4.79
C GLY A 54 15.46 -29.96 3.39
N SER A 55 16.20 -29.10 2.72
CA SER A 55 16.01 -28.77 1.31
C SER A 55 17.21 -29.18 0.48
N ASP A 56 17.02 -29.23 -0.83
CA ASP A 56 18.10 -29.43 -1.81
C ASP A 56 18.90 -28.14 -2.07
N LEU A 57 18.52 -27.03 -1.44
CA LEU A 57 19.27 -25.79 -1.51
C LEU A 57 20.54 -25.87 -0.65
N GLY A 58 21.69 -25.61 -1.27
CA GLY A 58 22.95 -25.41 -0.56
C GLY A 58 23.03 -24.04 0.15
N GLU A 59 24.07 -23.86 0.93
CA GLU A 59 24.41 -22.53 1.47
C GLU A 59 24.70 -21.55 0.30
N ASP A 60 24.17 -20.33 0.38
CA ASP A 60 24.29 -19.31 -0.67
C ASP A 60 23.73 -19.71 -2.04
N ALA A 61 22.77 -20.62 -2.08
CA ALA A 61 22.19 -21.08 -3.34
C ALA A 61 21.49 -19.93 -4.10
N GLY A 62 21.74 -19.90 -5.41
CA GLY A 62 20.96 -19.12 -6.37
C GLY A 62 19.87 -19.99 -7.01
N LEU A 63 18.71 -19.41 -7.22
CA LEU A 63 17.63 -20.03 -7.98
C LEU A 63 17.55 -19.42 -9.38
N ASP A 64 17.38 -20.28 -10.39
CA ASP A 64 17.23 -19.84 -11.79
C ASP A 64 15.75 -19.58 -12.13
N PHE A 65 15.44 -18.31 -12.33
CA PHE A 65 14.14 -17.84 -12.81
C PHE A 65 14.20 -17.30 -14.24
N TYR A 66 15.28 -17.57 -14.97
CA TYR A 66 15.42 -17.14 -16.37
C TYR A 66 14.59 -18.01 -17.32
N ASN A 67 13.28 -18.07 -17.06
CA ASN A 67 12.29 -18.76 -17.88
C ASN A 67 11.03 -17.90 -17.99
N PRO A 68 10.17 -18.12 -19.01
CA PRO A 68 8.99 -17.27 -19.25
C PRO A 68 8.00 -17.24 -18.08
N GLN A 69 7.93 -18.29 -17.28
CA GLN A 69 7.01 -18.40 -16.14
C GLN A 69 7.60 -17.84 -14.84
N ARG A 70 8.89 -17.47 -14.83
CA ARG A 70 9.61 -17.00 -13.63
C ARG A 70 9.47 -17.96 -12.46
N LYS A 71 9.69 -19.26 -12.72
CA LYS A 71 9.53 -20.34 -11.75
C LYS A 71 10.84 -21.06 -11.50
N ALA A 72 11.04 -21.45 -10.25
CA ALA A 72 12.09 -22.39 -9.84
C ALA A 72 11.46 -23.45 -8.92
N VAL A 73 12.13 -24.56 -8.70
CA VAL A 73 11.65 -25.65 -7.84
C VAL A 73 12.63 -25.88 -6.71
N ILE A 74 12.11 -26.07 -5.51
CA ILE A 74 12.85 -26.45 -4.31
C ILE A 74 12.26 -27.76 -3.80
N THR A 75 13.11 -28.77 -3.61
CA THR A 75 12.68 -30.03 -3.00
C THR A 75 12.91 -30.00 -1.50
N VAL A 76 11.83 -30.14 -0.73
CA VAL A 76 11.91 -30.23 0.73
C VAL A 76 11.66 -31.67 1.16
N THR A 77 12.61 -32.26 1.86
CA THR A 77 12.57 -33.66 2.30
C THR A 77 12.46 -33.76 3.82
N SER A 78 11.54 -34.57 4.30
CA SER A 78 11.38 -34.87 5.72
C SER A 78 12.43 -35.85 6.23
N GLN A 79 12.62 -35.96 7.54
CA GLN A 79 13.47 -36.94 8.18
C GLN A 79 13.08 -38.39 7.82
N THR A 80 11.82 -38.64 7.47
CA THR A 80 11.32 -39.97 7.07
C THR A 80 11.48 -40.26 5.58
N GLY A 81 12.13 -39.35 4.83
CA GLY A 81 12.40 -39.52 3.40
C GLY A 81 11.25 -39.13 2.46
N LYS A 82 10.14 -38.58 2.98
CA LYS A 82 9.11 -38.03 2.11
C LYS A 82 9.56 -36.67 1.56
N SER A 83 9.44 -36.51 0.26
CA SER A 83 9.79 -35.27 -0.43
C SER A 83 8.57 -34.55 -0.95
N VAL A 84 8.66 -33.21 -1.03
CA VAL A 84 7.66 -32.30 -1.56
C VAL A 84 8.34 -31.29 -2.46
N GLU A 85 7.82 -31.16 -3.66
CA GLU A 85 8.28 -30.15 -4.61
C GLU A 85 7.56 -28.84 -4.36
N TRP A 86 8.31 -27.76 -4.13
CA TRP A 86 7.80 -26.43 -3.96
C TRP A 86 8.15 -25.58 -5.18
N THR A 87 7.13 -25.19 -5.94
CA THR A 87 7.29 -24.26 -7.05
C THR A 87 7.35 -22.84 -6.51
N VAL A 88 8.49 -22.19 -6.63
CA VAL A 88 8.67 -20.78 -6.29
C VAL A 88 8.42 -19.93 -7.52
N ILE A 89 7.56 -18.95 -7.43
CA ILE A 89 7.18 -18.04 -8.51
C ILE A 89 7.59 -16.63 -8.12
N LEU A 90 8.39 -15.97 -8.95
CA LEU A 90 8.71 -14.55 -8.80
C LEU A 90 7.78 -13.69 -9.65
N LYS A 91 7.06 -12.79 -9.01
CA LYS A 91 6.22 -11.78 -9.66
C LYS A 91 6.83 -10.39 -9.47
N PRO A 92 7.11 -9.64 -10.55
CA PRO A 92 7.41 -8.22 -10.42
C PRO A 92 6.23 -7.51 -9.74
N TYR A 93 6.56 -6.65 -8.78
CA TYR A 93 5.53 -5.83 -8.15
C TYR A 93 5.13 -4.69 -9.10
N GLU A 94 3.86 -4.56 -9.34
CA GLU A 94 3.30 -3.45 -10.12
C GLU A 94 2.62 -2.48 -9.16
N ALA A 95 3.14 -1.25 -9.10
CA ALA A 95 2.60 -0.20 -8.26
C ALA A 95 1.35 0.40 -8.92
N PHE A 96 0.18 -0.24 -8.73
CA PHE A 96 -1.08 0.20 -9.32
C PHE A 96 -1.48 1.63 -8.92
N TYR A 97 -0.96 2.14 -7.82
CA TYR A 97 -1.20 3.50 -7.32
C TYR A 97 -0.27 4.55 -7.94
N ALA A 98 0.86 4.16 -8.54
CA ALA A 98 1.77 5.10 -9.19
C ALA A 98 1.18 5.64 -10.50
N GLY A 99 1.44 6.91 -10.78
CA GLY A 99 0.95 7.57 -11.99
C GLY A 99 0.25 8.89 -11.72
N VAL A 100 -0.48 9.36 -12.71
CA VAL A 100 -1.21 10.62 -12.68
C VAL A 100 -2.69 10.36 -12.52
N TRP A 101 -3.26 10.91 -11.48
CA TRP A 101 -4.66 10.74 -11.08
C TRP A 101 -5.38 12.08 -11.11
N LYS A 102 -6.59 12.10 -11.61
CA LYS A 102 -7.48 13.24 -11.51
C LYS A 102 -8.56 12.98 -10.47
N VAL A 103 -8.81 13.95 -9.59
CA VAL A 103 -9.94 13.89 -8.67
C VAL A 103 -11.23 14.10 -9.48
N ILE A 104 -12.13 13.12 -9.44
CA ILE A 104 -13.42 13.15 -10.17
C ILE A 104 -14.61 13.25 -9.23
N ASP A 105 -14.45 12.90 -7.98
CA ASP A 105 -15.46 13.02 -6.92
C ASP A 105 -14.74 13.15 -5.57
N ALA A 106 -15.33 13.92 -4.66
CA ALA A 106 -14.84 14.06 -3.30
C ALA A 106 -16.03 14.07 -2.33
N LYS A 107 -15.97 13.16 -1.36
CA LYS A 107 -16.98 13.07 -0.29
C LYS A 107 -16.28 13.14 1.04
N ILE A 108 -16.73 14.04 1.89
CA ILE A 108 -16.24 14.18 3.25
C ILE A 108 -17.36 13.86 4.21
N TYR A 109 -17.09 12.97 5.12
CA TYR A 109 -18.00 12.59 6.19
C TYR A 109 -17.53 13.23 7.49
N VAL A 110 -18.42 13.94 8.17
CA VAL A 110 -18.15 14.49 9.50
C VAL A 110 -19.01 13.75 10.50
N ASP A 111 -18.37 13.15 11.47
CA ASP A 111 -19.05 12.58 12.62
C ASP A 111 -19.45 13.73 13.56
N GLN A 112 -20.75 13.99 13.64
CA GLN A 112 -21.32 15.02 14.49
C GLN A 112 -21.72 14.38 15.82
N ASN A 113 -20.87 14.47 16.81
CA ASN A 113 -21.25 14.17 18.18
C ASN A 113 -21.86 15.43 18.80
N ILE A 114 -23.15 15.65 18.56
CA ILE A 114 -23.89 16.75 19.20
C ILE A 114 -24.31 16.27 20.59
N SER A 115 -23.65 16.77 21.62
CA SER A 115 -24.05 16.53 23.00
C SER A 115 -25.41 17.20 23.23
N GLY A 116 -26.44 16.36 23.36
CA GLY A 116 -27.80 16.84 23.65
C GLY A 116 -28.93 16.26 22.82
N CYS A 117 -28.66 15.68 21.65
CA CYS A 117 -29.66 15.11 20.75
C CYS A 117 -29.53 13.59 20.57
N GLY A 118 -29.38 12.84 21.65
CA GLY A 118 -29.38 11.36 21.60
C GLY A 118 -28.06 10.76 21.12
N THR A 119 -27.84 9.51 21.46
CA THR A 119 -26.67 8.72 21.09
C THR A 119 -26.76 8.25 19.63
N GLY A 120 -26.53 9.12 18.67
CA GLY A 120 -26.46 8.77 17.25
C GLY A 120 -25.29 9.49 16.59
N SER A 121 -24.27 8.74 16.14
CA SER A 121 -23.29 9.28 15.20
C SER A 121 -23.98 9.43 13.85
N TRP A 122 -24.05 10.65 13.35
CA TRP A 122 -24.54 10.92 11.99
C TRP A 122 -23.34 11.15 11.11
N ALA A 123 -22.96 10.17 10.29
CA ALA A 123 -22.06 10.41 9.18
C ALA A 123 -22.83 11.13 8.08
N THR A 124 -22.75 12.43 8.03
CA THR A 124 -23.38 13.22 6.96
C THR A 124 -22.32 13.57 5.93
N PRO A 125 -22.54 13.26 4.62
CA PRO A 125 -21.63 13.73 3.59
C PRO A 125 -21.64 15.26 3.58
N MET A 126 -20.46 15.84 3.83
CA MET A 126 -20.29 17.29 3.73
C MET A 126 -20.15 17.66 2.25
N GLY A 127 -21.14 18.20 1.66
CA GLY A 127 -21.16 18.54 0.23
C GLY A 127 -22.53 19.05 -0.23
N GLY A 128 -23.39 19.44 0.71
CA GLY A 128 -24.68 20.05 0.42
C GLY A 128 -24.69 21.56 0.67
N ALA A 129 -25.59 22.25 0.02
CA ALA A 129 -25.85 23.68 0.24
C ALA A 129 -26.20 24.03 1.70
N GLU A 130 -26.57 23.01 2.48
CA GLU A 130 -26.91 23.15 3.90
C GLU A 130 -25.74 23.53 4.79
N PHE A 131 -24.50 23.22 4.39
CA PHE A 131 -23.30 23.51 5.18
C PHE A 131 -22.39 24.57 4.54
N GLY A 132 -22.70 25.03 3.34
CA GLY A 132 -21.89 26.02 2.63
C GLY A 132 -20.51 25.56 2.22
N LEU A 133 -20.27 24.21 2.16
CA LEU A 133 -19.00 23.65 1.81
C LEU A 133 -18.94 23.39 0.31
N PHE A 134 -17.93 23.95 -0.34
CA PHE A 134 -17.75 23.83 -1.77
C PHE A 134 -16.50 23.03 -2.09
N PHE A 135 -16.67 21.84 -2.71
CA PHE A 135 -15.58 20.97 -3.16
C PHE A 135 -15.21 21.17 -4.63
N THR A 136 -15.95 22.02 -5.35
CA THR A 136 -15.78 22.18 -6.79
C THR A 136 -14.35 22.48 -7.21
N PRO A 137 -13.59 23.34 -6.49
CA PRO A 137 -12.19 23.57 -6.81
C PRO A 137 -11.25 22.37 -6.58
N GLU A 138 -11.70 21.32 -5.93
CA GLU A 138 -10.91 20.11 -5.71
C GLU A 138 -11.14 19.04 -6.81
N LEU A 139 -12.22 19.20 -7.62
CA LEU A 139 -12.65 18.16 -8.55
C LEU A 139 -11.83 18.13 -9.86
N ASP A 140 -10.91 19.05 -10.07
CA ASP A 140 -9.97 19.03 -11.18
C ASP A 140 -8.52 18.87 -10.75
N ASN A 141 -8.28 18.73 -9.44
CA ASN A 141 -6.95 18.50 -8.88
C ASN A 141 -6.28 17.29 -9.54
N ILE A 142 -4.99 17.44 -9.76
CA ILE A 142 -4.13 16.39 -10.30
C ILE A 142 -3.22 15.87 -9.19
N ILE A 143 -3.28 14.57 -8.96
CA ILE A 143 -2.43 13.89 -8.00
C ILE A 143 -1.44 13.04 -8.78
N THR A 144 -0.15 13.34 -8.67
CA THR A 144 0.93 12.56 -9.27
C THR A 144 1.63 11.78 -8.18
N ILE A 145 1.70 10.46 -8.33
CA ILE A 145 2.39 9.56 -7.41
C ILE A 145 3.56 8.94 -8.15
N ASP A 146 4.77 9.31 -7.76
CA ASP A 146 6.02 8.78 -8.31
C ASP A 146 6.67 7.84 -7.29
N MET A 147 7.19 6.72 -7.77
CA MET A 147 7.87 5.71 -6.96
C MET A 147 9.37 5.75 -7.25
N ASN A 148 10.18 5.76 -6.19
CA ASN A 148 11.62 5.61 -6.32
C ASN A 148 11.98 4.18 -6.74
N THR A 149 13.05 4.04 -7.51
CA THR A 149 13.56 2.73 -7.94
C THR A 149 14.19 1.95 -6.79
N GLU A 150 14.73 2.65 -5.79
CA GLU A 150 15.39 2.06 -4.64
C GLU A 150 14.45 2.00 -3.43
N MET A 151 14.53 0.90 -2.71
CA MET A 151 13.82 0.70 -1.44
C MET A 151 14.66 1.22 -0.28
N VAL A 152 13.99 1.74 0.74
CA VAL A 152 14.61 2.13 2.01
C VAL A 152 14.08 1.23 3.12
N ASP A 153 14.94 0.51 3.79
CA ASP A 153 14.59 -0.44 4.87
C ASP A 153 13.49 -1.44 4.48
N GLY A 154 13.54 -1.94 3.23
CA GLY A 154 12.57 -2.90 2.71
C GLY A 154 11.19 -2.30 2.41
N LYS A 155 11.07 -0.98 2.32
CA LYS A 155 9.83 -0.27 2.01
C LYS A 155 9.97 0.53 0.73
N PHE A 156 8.88 0.65 -0.01
CA PHE A 156 8.82 1.58 -1.12
C PHE A 156 8.75 3.01 -0.63
N THR A 157 9.38 3.88 -1.39
CA THR A 157 9.35 5.32 -1.16
C THR A 157 9.07 6.06 -2.46
N GLY A 158 8.66 7.30 -2.34
CA GLY A 158 8.45 8.16 -3.50
C GLY A 158 7.98 9.54 -3.14
N THR A 159 7.47 10.23 -4.14
CA THR A 159 6.82 11.53 -3.98
C THR A 159 5.36 11.46 -4.40
N ILE A 160 4.54 12.28 -3.78
CA ILE A 160 3.17 12.54 -4.16
C ILE A 160 2.99 14.04 -4.28
N THR A 161 2.52 14.47 -5.44
CA THR A 161 2.25 15.90 -5.70
C THR A 161 0.76 16.09 -5.86
N ASN A 162 0.19 16.97 -5.08
CA ASN A 162 -1.19 17.43 -5.22
C ASN A 162 -1.19 18.82 -5.84
N ASP A 163 -1.66 18.92 -7.08
CA ASP A 163 -1.72 20.14 -7.90
C ASP A 163 -3.16 20.63 -8.03
N ALA A 164 -3.35 21.94 -8.05
CA ALA A 164 -4.67 22.59 -8.08
C ALA A 164 -5.44 22.39 -9.40
N GLY A 165 -4.87 21.66 -10.36
CA GLY A 165 -5.55 21.39 -11.62
C GLY A 165 -5.67 22.59 -12.55
N ALA A 166 -6.70 22.55 -13.40
CA ALA A 166 -6.85 23.51 -14.50
C ALA A 166 -7.32 24.91 -14.03
N ASP A 167 -8.07 24.98 -12.94
CA ASP A 167 -8.57 26.24 -12.41
C ASP A 167 -7.55 26.96 -11.51
N GLY A 168 -6.49 26.26 -11.08
CA GLY A 168 -5.44 26.78 -10.21
C GLY A 168 -5.94 27.14 -8.80
N ALA A 169 -7.12 26.68 -8.44
CA ALA A 169 -7.77 26.98 -7.17
C ALA A 169 -7.73 25.80 -6.20
N TRP A 170 -7.86 26.10 -4.93
CA TRP A 170 -8.01 25.12 -3.86
C TRP A 170 -9.34 25.33 -3.16
N GLY A 171 -10.07 24.26 -2.88
CA GLY A 171 -11.29 24.34 -2.11
C GLY A 171 -11.05 24.84 -0.68
N GLU A 172 -11.95 25.69 -0.22
CA GLU A 172 -12.03 26.08 1.18
C GLU A 172 -13.14 25.27 1.86
N PHE A 173 -12.77 24.57 2.92
CA PHE A 173 -13.72 23.76 3.69
C PHE A 173 -14.25 24.61 4.86
N LYS A 174 -14.95 25.68 4.50
CA LYS A 174 -15.52 26.64 5.42
C LYS A 174 -17.05 26.61 5.31
N GLY A 175 -17.71 26.79 6.42
CA GLY A 175 -19.16 26.85 6.48
C GLY A 175 -19.64 27.49 7.75
N VAL A 176 -20.96 27.51 7.91
CA VAL A 176 -21.59 27.90 9.15
C VAL A 176 -22.24 26.69 9.75
N TRP A 177 -22.01 26.45 11.02
CA TRP A 177 -22.64 25.35 11.72
C TRP A 177 -24.13 25.63 11.86
N PRO A 178 -25.05 24.84 11.31
CA PRO A 178 -26.47 25.02 11.49
C PRO A 178 -26.86 24.48 12.88
N GLY A 179 -27.00 25.33 13.86
CA GLY A 179 -27.36 24.87 15.20
C GLY A 179 -27.59 26.00 16.17
N GLU A 180 -28.30 25.71 17.24
CA GLU A 180 -28.75 26.68 18.25
C GLU A 180 -27.63 27.25 19.12
N TYR A 181 -26.36 26.87 18.94
CA TYR A 181 -25.29 27.29 19.84
C TYR A 181 -23.89 27.27 19.19
N PRO A 182 -23.20 28.41 19.16
CA PRO A 182 -23.75 29.74 18.97
C PRO A 182 -24.35 29.88 17.60
N GLU A 183 -25.42 30.62 17.46
CA GLU A 183 -26.00 30.96 16.16
C GLU A 183 -24.88 31.45 15.24
N ASP A 184 -24.79 30.82 14.06
CA ASP A 184 -23.83 31.21 13.01
C ASP A 184 -22.34 31.07 13.40
N ALA A 185 -21.97 30.06 14.18
CA ALA A 185 -20.56 29.78 14.46
C ALA A 185 -19.82 29.41 13.16
N PRO A 186 -18.78 30.17 12.78
CA PRO A 186 -18.01 29.85 11.60
C PRO A 186 -17.26 28.53 11.84
N LEU A 187 -17.37 27.62 10.87
CA LEU A 187 -16.62 26.35 10.82
C LEU A 187 -15.55 26.47 9.76
N ASP A 188 -14.28 26.33 10.11
CA ASP A 188 -13.19 26.23 9.18
C ASP A 188 -12.45 24.91 9.40
N MET A 189 -12.67 23.96 8.49
CA MET A 189 -12.05 22.64 8.47
C MET A 189 -10.90 22.55 7.47
N THR A 190 -10.56 23.63 6.80
CA THR A 190 -9.59 23.64 5.69
C THR A 190 -8.24 23.06 6.12
N ALA A 191 -7.68 23.52 7.23
CA ALA A 191 -6.39 23.02 7.70
C ALA A 191 -6.44 21.51 8.02
N ARG A 192 -7.51 21.02 8.62
CA ARG A 192 -7.69 19.62 9.01
C ARG A 192 -7.82 18.70 7.78
N LEU A 193 -8.57 19.12 6.78
CA LEU A 193 -8.81 18.31 5.57
C LEU A 193 -7.61 18.32 4.63
N ARG A 194 -6.90 19.46 4.52
CA ARG A 194 -5.61 19.56 3.83
C ARG A 194 -4.51 18.68 4.46
N HIS A 195 -4.69 18.27 5.69
CA HIS A 195 -3.80 17.34 6.36
C HIS A 195 -3.78 15.94 5.72
N LEU A 196 -4.90 15.49 5.18
CA LEU A 196 -5.03 14.16 4.59
C LEU A 196 -4.23 14.02 3.30
N LEU A 197 -4.29 15.03 2.45
CA LEU A 197 -3.49 15.16 1.23
C LEU A 197 -2.96 16.58 1.12
N PRO A 198 -1.73 16.84 1.59
CA PRO A 198 -1.14 18.17 1.58
C PRO A 198 -1.03 18.76 0.18
N VAL A 199 -1.12 20.07 0.08
CA VAL A 199 -0.90 20.83 -1.15
C VAL A 199 0.56 20.75 -1.57
N GLY A 200 0.81 20.57 -2.86
CA GLY A 200 2.15 20.48 -3.44
C GLY A 200 2.80 19.11 -3.20
N GLU A 201 4.12 19.09 -3.15
CA GLU A 201 4.90 17.87 -3.05
C GLU A 201 5.04 17.38 -1.60
N SER A 202 4.88 16.09 -1.41
CA SER A 202 5.09 15.35 -0.18
C SER A 202 5.91 14.09 -0.46
N SER A 203 6.64 13.59 0.54
CA SER A 203 7.24 12.26 0.45
C SER A 203 6.27 11.20 0.97
N TRP A 204 6.41 9.98 0.47
CA TRP A 204 5.65 8.85 1.00
C TRP A 204 6.52 7.62 1.20
N ILE A 205 6.10 6.76 2.14
CA ILE A 205 6.68 5.45 2.42
C ILE A 205 5.54 4.44 2.48
N LEU A 206 5.64 3.35 1.70
CA LEU A 206 4.67 2.25 1.70
C LEU A 206 5.26 1.02 2.35
N ASP A 207 4.57 0.51 3.36
CA ASP A 207 4.84 -0.77 4.00
C ASP A 207 3.86 -1.83 3.47
N LEU A 208 4.35 -2.77 2.65
CA LEU A 208 3.52 -3.84 2.09
C LEU A 208 3.08 -4.89 3.12
N THR A 209 3.67 -4.90 4.32
CA THR A 209 3.24 -5.84 5.36
C THR A 209 1.97 -5.38 6.07
N THR A 210 1.73 -4.07 6.07
CA THR A 210 0.54 -3.44 6.66
C THR A 210 -0.38 -2.82 5.62
N ASN A 211 0.05 -2.74 4.35
CA ASN A 211 -0.61 -2.00 3.27
C ASN A 211 -0.84 -0.52 3.61
N GLU A 212 0.03 0.06 4.42
CA GLU A 212 -0.04 1.44 4.84
C GLU A 212 0.95 2.32 4.07
N MET A 213 0.44 3.36 3.43
CA MET A 213 1.24 4.44 2.86
C MET A 213 1.22 5.64 3.82
N LYS A 214 2.38 6.01 4.32
CA LYS A 214 2.56 7.22 5.13
C LYS A 214 3.05 8.35 4.25
N ILE A 215 2.26 9.42 4.19
CA ILE A 215 2.56 10.62 3.41
C ILE A 215 3.06 11.68 4.40
N THR A 216 4.22 12.26 4.12
CA THR A 216 4.83 13.26 5.00
C THR A 216 5.11 14.53 4.22
N ASN A 217 4.58 15.66 4.73
CA ASN A 217 4.85 17.00 4.24
C ASN A 217 5.29 17.87 5.41
N ARG A 218 6.55 18.27 5.43
CA ARG A 218 7.17 19.00 6.56
C ARG A 218 6.97 18.24 7.88
N ASN A 219 6.11 18.75 8.76
CA ASN A 219 5.83 18.18 10.09
C ASN A 219 4.50 17.43 10.15
N ILE A 220 3.85 17.25 9.01
CA ILE A 220 2.54 16.63 8.89
C ILE A 220 2.73 15.23 8.33
N THR A 221 2.20 14.23 9.02
CA THR A 221 2.15 12.85 8.51
C THR A 221 0.71 12.39 8.49
N SER A 222 0.26 11.94 7.34
CA SER A 222 -1.01 11.26 7.16
C SER A 222 -0.78 9.81 6.78
N THR A 223 -1.75 8.95 7.05
CA THR A 223 -1.69 7.53 6.70
C THR A 223 -2.86 7.19 5.80
N MET A 224 -2.56 6.53 4.70
CA MET A 224 -3.52 5.93 3.77
C MET A 224 -3.36 4.42 3.83
N THR A 225 -4.45 3.69 3.97
CA THR A 225 -4.46 2.23 3.93
C THR A 225 -5.08 1.78 2.63
N PHE A 226 -4.44 0.83 1.95
CA PHE A 226 -5.01 0.19 0.77
C PHE A 226 -5.78 -1.05 1.21
N GLU A 227 -7.06 -1.10 0.88
CA GLU A 227 -7.85 -2.32 1.03
C GLU A 227 -7.54 -3.22 -0.17
N THR A 228 -7.17 -4.45 0.11
CA THR A 228 -7.05 -5.51 -0.91
C THR A 228 -8.34 -6.30 -0.88
N ASP A 229 -9.07 -6.31 -1.99
CA ASP A 229 -10.22 -7.19 -2.21
C ASP A 229 -9.82 -8.67 -2.19
#